data_1dc448ac18e70cd46ea49ddf666d2a1e
#
_entry.id   1dc448ac18e70cd46ea49ddf666d2a1e
#
_cell.length_a   1.000
_cell.length_b   1.000
_cell.length_c   1.000
_cell.angle_alpha   90.00
_cell.angle_beta   90.00
_cell.angle_gamma   90.00
#
_symmetry.space_group_name_H-M   'P 1'
#
loop_
_entity.id
_entity.type
_entity.pdbx_description
1 polymer ?
#
loop_
_entity_poly.entity_id
_entity_poly.type
_entity_poly.pdbx_seq_one_letter_code
_entity_poly.pdbx_strand_id
1 'polypeptide(L)'
;MIRLALVTVFAVLLSMIPGVSHAVGPGALGTAGNLMREEQPRADGIRHVDTKAIIAGLKALNANTYVYPMAGDNVHWTDLRDEFLPAAAAAGIDVWVLVYSPSQAGCCVSRPFKHDYVAWSREIATLAKSHPNLTGWTVDDYAYDLKTFTPAYLGQMRSAARAISPALKFVPTVYYAQFTDAFIAEQIPLVDGVVFPFRDEPYRDTSWSWSLSYQVRQLAARLPGTGIYLMPYAYPLSHAAQKPTVSYVEAVTRKGIEHVRSGELAGVLQYKLPFVSRDQNWTRPAADNLARTGDGRLSFVVQKQTATRAGMSCGAARKTALTSGAAKRVVSFWHRDARGPKDPAGYHIKQLLLNGKVVWERDVAADAADTWVKATVDLTARLAGATSATLQWRLYERKGVSDYFIDVSVDDVALTGLAMTDPGVENAAVWTPALARQGGAVYCSAQVYHENYGADLGARIAKLYAAG
;
A
#
# COMPACT_ATOMS: atom_id res chain seq x y z
N MET A 1 -14.52 78.19 -28.28
CA MET A 1 -13.30 77.41 -28.18
C MET A 1 -13.64 76.11 -27.45
N ILE A 2 -13.93 75.05 -28.16
CA ILE A 2 -14.32 73.78 -27.62
C ILE A 2 -13.10 72.87 -27.77
N ARG A 3 -12.52 72.36 -26.63
CA ARG A 3 -11.41 71.40 -26.64
C ARG A 3 -12.02 70.01 -26.66
N LEU A 4 -11.77 69.32 -27.77
CA LEU A 4 -12.07 67.88 -27.93
C LEU A 4 -10.98 67.06 -27.19
N ALA A 5 -11.36 66.24 -26.23
CA ALA A 5 -10.47 65.28 -25.59
C ALA A 5 -10.57 63.96 -26.35
N LEU A 6 -9.42 63.54 -26.89
CA LEU A 6 -9.27 62.24 -27.56
C LEU A 6 -9.08 61.13 -26.51
N VAL A 7 -10.03 60.23 -26.36
CA VAL A 7 -9.89 59.02 -25.54
C VAL A 7 -9.31 57.90 -26.38
N THR A 8 -8.07 57.52 -26.13
CA THR A 8 -7.44 56.41 -26.77
C THR A 8 -7.80 55.12 -26.00
N VAL A 9 -8.62 54.28 -26.64
CA VAL A 9 -8.93 52.94 -26.10
C VAL A 9 -7.81 51.98 -26.48
N PHE A 10 -7.05 51.51 -25.52
CA PHE A 10 -6.10 50.40 -25.68
C PHE A 10 -6.88 49.07 -25.65
N ALA A 11 -7.08 48.45 -26.81
CA ALA A 11 -7.55 47.07 -26.89
C ALA A 11 -6.39 46.11 -26.57
N VAL A 12 -6.43 45.51 -25.38
CA VAL A 12 -5.53 44.39 -25.02
C VAL A 12 -6.04 43.14 -25.75
N LEU A 13 -5.38 42.80 -26.82
CA LEU A 13 -5.53 41.46 -27.45
C LEU A 13 -4.91 40.41 -26.53
N LEU A 14 -5.76 39.72 -25.74
CA LEU A 14 -5.38 38.47 -25.11
C LEU A 14 -5.21 37.43 -26.24
N SER A 15 -3.99 37.17 -26.67
CA SER A 15 -3.66 36.01 -27.48
C SER A 15 -3.89 34.76 -26.62
N MET A 16 -5.02 34.08 -26.84
CA MET A 16 -5.22 32.69 -26.42
C MET A 16 -4.19 31.84 -27.14
N ILE A 17 -3.11 31.50 -26.46
CA ILE A 17 -2.22 30.42 -26.90
C ILE A 17 -3.04 29.14 -26.78
N PRO A 18 -3.34 28.40 -27.87
CA PRO A 18 -3.98 27.11 -27.75
C PRO A 18 -3.06 26.25 -26.89
N GLY A 19 -3.57 25.80 -25.74
CA GLY A 19 -2.90 24.84 -24.90
C GLY A 19 -2.59 23.62 -25.75
N VAL A 20 -1.31 23.40 -26.02
CA VAL A 20 -0.83 22.14 -26.60
C VAL A 20 -1.19 21.07 -25.59
N SER A 21 -2.29 20.37 -25.84
CA SER A 21 -2.60 19.12 -25.16
C SER A 21 -1.45 18.17 -25.53
N HIS A 22 -0.42 18.12 -24.70
CA HIS A 22 0.52 17.05 -24.77
C HIS A 22 -0.29 15.80 -24.42
N ALA A 23 -0.48 14.92 -25.36
CA ALA A 23 -0.90 13.56 -25.07
C ALA A 23 0.07 13.06 -24.00
N VAL A 24 -0.40 12.92 -22.77
CA VAL A 24 0.37 12.34 -21.68
C VAL A 24 0.65 10.91 -22.12
N GLY A 25 1.90 10.63 -22.47
CA GLY A 25 2.31 9.26 -22.77
C GLY A 25 1.95 8.34 -21.59
N PRO A 26 1.87 7.02 -21.79
CA PRO A 26 1.56 6.12 -20.71
C PRO A 26 2.52 6.40 -19.56
N GLY A 27 1.99 6.74 -18.38
CA GLY A 27 2.78 6.97 -17.18
C GLY A 27 3.61 5.75 -16.81
N ALA A 28 4.55 5.89 -15.90
CA ALA A 28 5.30 4.75 -15.37
C ALA A 28 4.33 3.80 -14.62
N LEU A 29 4.10 2.62 -15.17
CA LEU A 29 3.28 1.57 -14.58
C LEU A 29 4.16 0.36 -14.29
N GLY A 30 4.36 0.04 -13.02
CA GLY A 30 5.34 -0.98 -12.69
C GLY A 30 5.33 -1.47 -11.25
N THR A 31 6.46 -2.06 -10.86
CA THR A 31 6.66 -2.57 -9.49
C THR A 31 8.07 -2.24 -8.99
N ALA A 32 8.18 -2.14 -7.67
CA ALA A 32 9.40 -1.80 -6.95
C ALA A 32 9.71 -2.85 -5.87
N GLY A 33 10.98 -3.10 -5.62
CA GLY A 33 11.43 -3.88 -4.48
C GLY A 33 11.30 -5.40 -4.60
N ASN A 34 10.82 -5.93 -5.73
CA ASN A 34 10.81 -7.36 -6.00
C ASN A 34 12.17 -7.77 -6.57
N LEU A 35 12.75 -8.84 -6.01
CA LEU A 35 13.93 -9.45 -6.57
C LEU A 35 13.75 -10.95 -6.56
N MET A 36 13.77 -11.56 -7.75
CA MET A 36 13.78 -13.02 -7.88
C MET A 36 15.22 -13.47 -8.10
N ARG A 37 15.60 -14.57 -7.45
CA ARG A 37 16.91 -15.20 -7.64
C ARG A 37 16.72 -16.56 -8.33
N GLU A 38 17.72 -16.95 -9.07
CA GLU A 38 17.80 -18.29 -9.64
C GLU A 38 17.66 -19.36 -8.56
N GLU A 39 17.04 -20.48 -8.88
CA GLU A 39 16.82 -21.58 -7.92
C GLU A 39 18.13 -22.21 -7.45
N GLN A 40 19.10 -22.30 -8.35
CA GLN A 40 20.41 -22.89 -8.09
C GLN A 40 21.53 -21.85 -8.22
N PRO A 41 22.59 -21.97 -7.41
CA PRO A 41 23.79 -21.17 -7.60
C PRO A 41 24.44 -21.44 -8.96
N ARG A 42 25.07 -20.43 -9.56
CA ARG A 42 25.94 -20.57 -10.73
C ARG A 42 27.29 -21.19 -10.33
N ALA A 43 28.23 -21.30 -11.28
CA ALA A 43 29.55 -21.86 -11.06
C ALA A 43 30.40 -21.11 -10.01
N ASP A 44 30.11 -19.85 -9.77
CA ASP A 44 30.71 -19.01 -8.71
C ASP A 44 30.14 -19.27 -7.29
N GLY A 45 29.16 -20.18 -7.16
CA GLY A 45 28.52 -20.51 -5.90
C GLY A 45 27.45 -19.50 -5.45
N ILE A 46 27.09 -18.53 -6.28
CA ILE A 46 26.14 -17.46 -5.94
C ILE A 46 24.84 -17.64 -6.73
N ARG A 47 23.70 -17.39 -6.05
CA ARG A 47 22.39 -17.32 -6.72
C ARG A 47 22.20 -15.94 -7.31
N HIS A 48 22.32 -15.84 -8.62
CA HIS A 48 22.15 -14.61 -9.39
C HIS A 48 20.68 -14.16 -9.47
N VAL A 49 20.46 -12.96 -9.97
CA VAL A 49 19.12 -12.46 -10.24
C VAL A 49 18.50 -13.24 -11.39
N ASP A 50 17.31 -13.78 -11.21
CA ASP A 50 16.56 -14.46 -12.29
C ASP A 50 15.96 -13.43 -13.25
N THR A 51 16.81 -12.87 -14.09
CA THR A 51 16.45 -11.87 -15.10
C THR A 51 15.29 -12.35 -15.98
N LYS A 52 15.32 -13.61 -16.40
CA LYS A 52 14.30 -14.19 -17.28
C LYS A 52 12.93 -14.23 -16.58
N ALA A 53 12.88 -14.69 -15.36
CA ALA A 53 11.64 -14.78 -14.60
C ALA A 53 11.07 -13.38 -14.27
N ILE A 54 11.92 -12.40 -13.91
CA ILE A 54 11.48 -11.04 -13.65
C ILE A 54 10.89 -10.39 -14.92
N ILE A 55 11.58 -10.48 -16.06
CA ILE A 55 11.08 -9.94 -17.33
C ILE A 55 9.77 -10.60 -17.74
N ALA A 56 9.65 -11.93 -17.58
CA ALA A 56 8.39 -12.63 -17.85
C ALA A 56 7.26 -12.13 -16.94
N GLY A 57 7.54 -11.94 -15.65
CA GLY A 57 6.57 -11.39 -14.69
C GLY A 57 6.13 -9.98 -15.04
N LEU A 58 7.06 -9.09 -15.40
CA LEU A 58 6.76 -7.71 -15.81
C LEU A 58 5.90 -7.67 -17.08
N LYS A 59 6.19 -8.51 -18.07
CA LYS A 59 5.34 -8.65 -19.27
C LYS A 59 3.95 -9.16 -18.93
N ALA A 60 3.84 -10.15 -18.06
CA ALA A 60 2.56 -10.68 -17.61
C ALA A 60 1.71 -9.63 -16.87
N LEU A 61 2.35 -8.68 -16.19
CA LEU A 61 1.72 -7.54 -15.53
C LEU A 61 1.39 -6.38 -16.50
N ASN A 62 1.80 -6.42 -17.75
CA ASN A 62 1.79 -5.26 -18.66
C ASN A 62 2.54 -4.05 -18.08
N ALA A 63 3.57 -4.29 -17.27
CA ALA A 63 4.39 -3.25 -16.68
C ALA A 63 5.39 -2.69 -17.70
N ASN A 64 5.53 -1.37 -17.73
CA ASN A 64 6.53 -0.67 -18.55
C ASN A 64 7.72 -0.16 -17.74
N THR A 65 7.68 -0.26 -16.41
CA THR A 65 8.72 0.26 -15.51
C THR A 65 9.02 -0.75 -14.41
N TYR A 66 10.31 -0.91 -14.10
CA TYR A 66 10.75 -1.74 -12.98
C TYR A 66 11.77 -1.02 -12.12
N VAL A 67 11.55 -1.00 -10.81
CA VAL A 67 12.49 -0.43 -9.85
C VAL A 67 13.32 -1.57 -9.24
N TYR A 68 14.54 -1.72 -9.75
CA TYR A 68 15.48 -2.79 -9.42
C TYR A 68 16.16 -2.52 -8.08
N PRO A 69 16.00 -3.38 -7.05
CA PRO A 69 16.57 -3.16 -5.73
C PRO A 69 18.02 -3.62 -5.64
N MET A 70 18.89 -2.76 -5.12
CA MET A 70 20.31 -3.05 -4.87
C MET A 70 20.49 -3.64 -3.46
N ALA A 71 20.04 -4.88 -3.23
CA ALA A 71 20.06 -5.51 -1.92
C ALA A 71 21.25 -6.44 -1.72
N GLY A 72 22.15 -6.07 -0.81
CA GLY A 72 23.06 -7.00 -0.12
C GLY A 72 24.34 -7.39 -0.84
N ASP A 73 24.33 -7.89 -2.07
CA ASP A 73 25.48 -8.47 -2.76
C ASP A 73 25.99 -7.62 -3.92
N ASN A 74 27.31 -7.65 -4.16
CA ASN A 74 27.91 -7.00 -5.34
C ASN A 74 27.40 -7.58 -6.66
N VAL A 75 27.00 -8.85 -6.67
CA VAL A 75 26.50 -9.54 -7.86
C VAL A 75 25.26 -8.84 -8.44
N HIS A 76 24.42 -8.22 -7.62
CA HIS A 76 23.24 -7.49 -8.12
C HIS A 76 23.60 -6.33 -9.05
N TRP A 77 24.73 -5.67 -8.81
CA TRP A 77 25.21 -4.59 -9.69
C TRP A 77 25.71 -5.14 -11.02
N THR A 78 26.42 -6.28 -10.99
CA THR A 78 26.89 -6.96 -12.19
C THR A 78 25.70 -7.52 -13.00
N ASP A 79 24.77 -8.20 -12.33
CA ASP A 79 23.56 -8.74 -12.98
C ASP A 79 22.68 -7.64 -13.59
N LEU A 80 22.55 -6.51 -12.90
CA LEU A 80 21.83 -5.35 -13.44
C LEU A 80 22.46 -4.88 -14.74
N ARG A 81 23.79 -4.67 -14.74
CA ARG A 81 24.55 -4.11 -15.87
C ARG A 81 24.59 -5.08 -17.06
N ASP A 82 24.97 -6.32 -16.80
CA ASP A 82 25.38 -7.27 -17.85
C ASP A 82 24.21 -8.08 -18.39
N GLU A 83 23.15 -8.30 -17.60
CA GLU A 83 22.03 -9.16 -17.97
C GLU A 83 20.68 -8.43 -17.95
N PHE A 84 20.37 -7.74 -16.85
CA PHE A 84 19.00 -7.23 -16.66
C PHE A 84 18.69 -6.04 -17.58
N LEU A 85 19.55 -5.03 -17.65
CA LEU A 85 19.32 -3.83 -18.48
C LEU A 85 19.18 -4.18 -19.97
N PRO A 86 20.05 -5.03 -20.57
CA PRO A 86 19.86 -5.47 -21.95
C PRO A 86 18.52 -6.21 -22.17
N ALA A 87 18.16 -7.12 -21.26
CA ALA A 87 16.91 -7.89 -21.37
C ALA A 87 15.67 -6.99 -21.20
N ALA A 88 15.71 -6.04 -20.27
CA ALA A 88 14.65 -5.06 -20.06
C ALA A 88 14.48 -4.13 -21.28
N ALA A 89 15.58 -3.68 -21.89
CA ALA A 89 15.56 -2.89 -23.11
C ALA A 89 14.89 -3.66 -24.26
N ALA A 90 15.26 -4.93 -24.46
CA ALA A 90 14.65 -5.80 -25.45
C ALA A 90 13.14 -6.06 -25.21
N ALA A 91 12.72 -5.88 -23.96
CA ALA A 91 11.32 -6.01 -23.54
C ALA A 91 10.54 -4.69 -23.56
N GLY A 92 11.19 -3.55 -23.86
CA GLY A 92 10.57 -2.22 -23.81
C GLY A 92 10.25 -1.76 -22.40
N ILE A 93 11.08 -2.16 -21.39
CA ILE A 93 10.88 -1.86 -19.98
C ILE A 93 11.93 -0.84 -19.53
N ASP A 94 11.45 0.27 -18.98
CA ASP A 94 12.29 1.24 -18.28
C ASP A 94 12.72 0.70 -16.91
N VAL A 95 13.95 0.99 -16.54
CA VAL A 95 14.53 0.53 -15.27
C VAL A 95 14.93 1.71 -14.41
N TRP A 96 14.65 1.62 -13.13
CA TRP A 96 15.19 2.49 -12.09
C TRP A 96 16.03 1.66 -11.12
N VAL A 97 17.04 2.26 -10.53
CA VAL A 97 17.83 1.62 -9.47
C VAL A 97 17.33 2.09 -8.11
N LEU A 98 17.00 1.15 -7.23
CA LEU A 98 16.65 1.45 -5.84
C LEU A 98 17.87 1.19 -4.94
N VAL A 99 18.28 2.21 -4.21
CA VAL A 99 19.38 2.17 -3.23
C VAL A 99 18.78 2.41 -1.83
N TYR A 100 19.29 1.72 -0.82
CA TYR A 100 18.81 1.82 0.55
C TYR A 100 19.47 2.98 1.31
N SER A 101 18.70 3.66 2.14
CA SER A 101 19.17 4.75 3.00
C SER A 101 19.92 4.25 4.24
N PRO A 102 20.67 5.12 4.96
CA PRO A 102 21.39 4.73 6.17
C PRO A 102 20.50 4.19 7.29
N SER A 103 19.27 4.68 7.43
CA SER A 103 18.31 4.19 8.43
C SER A 103 17.93 2.72 8.24
N GLN A 104 18.11 2.18 7.02
CA GLN A 104 17.85 0.79 6.68
C GLN A 104 19.07 -0.13 6.84
N ALA A 105 20.21 0.36 7.31
CA ALA A 105 21.45 -0.40 7.40
C ALA A 105 21.36 -1.69 8.23
N GLY A 106 20.39 -1.79 9.15
CA GLY A 106 20.13 -2.98 9.95
C GLY A 106 19.59 -4.17 9.14
N CYS A 107 18.96 -3.93 7.97
CA CYS A 107 18.44 -4.98 7.10
C CYS A 107 19.10 -4.99 5.72
N CYS A 108 19.45 -3.81 5.23
CA CYS A 108 19.63 -3.64 3.79
C CYS A 108 20.74 -2.62 3.51
N VAL A 109 21.83 -3.08 2.92
CA VAL A 109 22.94 -2.21 2.50
C VAL A 109 23.19 -2.42 1.02
N SER A 110 23.01 -1.39 0.22
CA SER A 110 23.30 -1.46 -1.21
C SER A 110 24.78 -1.59 -1.49
N ARG A 111 25.17 -2.42 -2.44
CA ARG A 111 26.55 -2.63 -2.86
C ARG A 111 26.67 -2.40 -4.37
N PRO A 112 27.85 -1.93 -4.86
CA PRO A 112 29.13 -1.87 -4.16
C PRO A 112 29.40 -0.60 -3.32
N PHE A 113 28.68 0.53 -3.56
CA PHE A 113 29.09 1.84 -3.02
C PHE A 113 28.51 2.16 -1.63
N LYS A 114 27.70 1.26 -1.04
CA LYS A 114 27.11 1.42 0.30
C LYS A 114 26.36 2.76 0.45
N HIS A 115 26.78 3.62 1.39
CA HIS A 115 26.18 4.93 1.64
C HIS A 115 26.90 6.10 0.95
N ASP A 116 27.76 5.83 -0.03
CA ASP A 116 28.33 6.87 -0.89
C ASP A 116 27.38 7.16 -2.06
N TYR A 117 26.44 8.09 -1.84
CA TYR A 117 25.42 8.41 -2.84
C TYR A 117 25.95 9.29 -3.97
N VAL A 118 27.09 9.95 -3.80
CA VAL A 118 27.79 10.64 -4.90
C VAL A 118 28.41 9.62 -5.85
N ALA A 119 29.03 8.56 -5.31
CA ALA A 119 29.50 7.43 -6.12
C ALA A 119 28.34 6.74 -6.85
N TRP A 120 27.22 6.44 -6.15
CA TRP A 120 26.02 5.91 -6.77
C TRP A 120 25.52 6.78 -7.93
N SER A 121 25.44 8.10 -7.71
CA SER A 121 24.99 9.06 -8.74
C SER A 121 25.84 8.99 -10.00
N ARG A 122 27.17 8.93 -9.82
CA ARG A 122 28.15 8.86 -10.94
C ARG A 122 28.04 7.54 -11.69
N GLU A 123 28.02 6.44 -10.97
CA GLU A 123 28.06 5.11 -11.58
C GLU A 123 26.73 4.73 -12.25
N ILE A 124 25.60 5.09 -11.65
CA ILE A 124 24.28 4.91 -12.28
C ILE A 124 24.19 5.78 -13.53
N ALA A 125 24.69 7.02 -13.49
CA ALA A 125 24.70 7.89 -14.67
C ALA A 125 25.63 7.37 -15.79
N THR A 126 26.77 6.79 -15.42
CA THR A 126 27.67 6.12 -16.38
C THR A 126 26.98 4.94 -17.05
N LEU A 127 26.25 4.15 -16.26
CA LEU A 127 25.49 3.01 -16.77
C LEU A 127 24.32 3.47 -17.66
N ALA A 128 23.59 4.51 -17.26
CA ALA A 128 22.47 5.10 -18.05
C ALA A 128 22.92 5.66 -19.40
N LYS A 129 24.16 6.12 -19.52
CA LYS A 129 24.71 6.59 -20.79
C LYS A 129 24.81 5.49 -21.85
N SER A 130 25.05 4.24 -21.42
CA SER A 130 25.15 3.07 -22.31
C SER A 130 23.83 2.27 -22.38
N HIS A 131 22.91 2.50 -21.45
CA HIS A 131 21.60 1.82 -21.36
C HIS A 131 20.47 2.87 -21.28
N PRO A 132 19.94 3.36 -22.42
CA PRO A 132 18.91 4.41 -22.43
C PRO A 132 17.62 4.07 -21.68
N ASN A 133 17.34 2.79 -21.48
CA ASN A 133 16.22 2.31 -20.66
C ASN A 133 16.49 2.40 -19.14
N LEU A 134 17.68 2.78 -18.70
CA LEU A 134 17.93 3.17 -17.32
C LEU A 134 17.60 4.65 -17.14
N THR A 135 16.33 4.92 -16.77
CA THR A 135 15.74 6.26 -16.82
C THR A 135 15.73 7.00 -15.48
N GLY A 136 15.97 6.28 -14.38
CA GLY A 136 15.93 6.88 -13.05
C GLY A 136 16.58 6.06 -11.95
N TRP A 137 16.62 6.64 -10.76
CA TRP A 137 17.01 5.96 -9.54
C TRP A 137 16.35 6.60 -8.32
N THR A 138 16.23 5.84 -7.26
CA THR A 138 15.59 6.23 -6.01
C THR A 138 16.42 5.81 -4.81
N VAL A 139 16.30 6.57 -3.72
CA VAL A 139 16.71 6.15 -2.38
C VAL A 139 15.46 5.85 -1.57
N ASP A 140 15.40 4.61 -1.06
CA ASP A 140 14.29 4.18 -0.21
C ASP A 140 14.39 4.82 1.18
N ASP A 141 13.22 5.12 1.81
CA ASP A 141 13.15 5.79 3.11
C ASP A 141 13.95 7.10 3.23
N TYR A 142 14.15 7.79 2.10
CA TYR A 142 15.03 8.95 1.94
C TYR A 142 14.88 10.01 3.04
N ALA A 143 13.67 10.43 3.33
CA ALA A 143 13.42 11.55 4.23
C ALA A 143 13.55 11.21 5.73
N TYR A 144 13.87 9.97 6.09
CA TYR A 144 14.31 9.63 7.44
C TYR A 144 15.78 10.00 7.69
N ASP A 145 16.55 10.24 6.64
CA ASP A 145 18.01 10.46 6.69
C ASP A 145 18.45 11.86 6.20
N LEU A 146 17.63 12.90 6.42
CA LEU A 146 17.92 14.27 5.97
C LEU A 146 19.24 14.85 6.54
N LYS A 147 19.76 14.28 7.63
CA LYS A 147 21.12 14.62 8.14
C LYS A 147 22.21 14.18 7.18
N THR A 148 21.99 13.10 6.44
CA THR A 148 22.88 12.63 5.36
C THR A 148 22.58 13.39 4.08
N PHE A 149 21.30 13.47 3.71
CA PHE A 149 20.84 14.10 2.48
C PHE A 149 20.61 15.61 2.64
N THR A 150 21.65 16.32 3.05
CA THR A 150 21.59 17.78 3.10
C THR A 150 21.46 18.38 1.69
N PRO A 151 20.90 19.59 1.52
CA PRO A 151 20.83 20.24 0.21
C PRO A 151 22.20 20.35 -0.51
N ALA A 152 23.28 20.59 0.24
CA ALA A 152 24.64 20.63 -0.30
C ALA A 152 25.09 19.27 -0.84
N TYR A 153 24.83 18.18 -0.10
CA TYR A 153 25.16 16.82 -0.54
C TYR A 153 24.30 16.39 -1.73
N LEU A 154 23.02 16.74 -1.74
CA LEU A 154 22.16 16.55 -2.90
C LEU A 154 22.66 17.28 -4.15
N GLY A 155 23.15 18.50 -3.97
CA GLY A 155 23.78 19.26 -5.05
C GLY A 155 25.00 18.54 -5.64
N GLN A 156 25.82 17.88 -4.81
CA GLN A 156 26.95 17.06 -5.25
C GLN A 156 26.48 15.82 -6.03
N MET A 157 25.49 15.09 -5.50
CA MET A 157 24.88 13.93 -6.18
C MET A 157 24.36 14.31 -7.56
N ARG A 158 23.56 15.39 -7.63
CA ARG A 158 22.98 15.91 -8.87
C ARG A 158 24.04 16.33 -9.89
N SER A 159 25.05 17.05 -9.43
CA SER A 159 26.15 17.49 -10.29
C SER A 159 26.93 16.30 -10.85
N ALA A 160 27.23 15.30 -10.02
CA ALA A 160 27.93 14.08 -10.43
C ALA A 160 27.15 13.30 -11.51
N ALA A 161 25.85 13.18 -11.35
CA ALA A 161 25.00 12.48 -12.33
C ALA A 161 24.82 13.28 -13.61
N ARG A 162 24.48 14.57 -13.53
CA ARG A 162 24.17 15.42 -14.70
C ARG A 162 25.34 15.70 -15.61
N ALA A 163 26.55 15.69 -15.06
CA ALA A 163 27.79 15.79 -15.86
C ALA A 163 27.96 14.61 -16.85
N ILE A 164 27.31 13.47 -16.59
CA ILE A 164 27.44 12.22 -17.36
C ILE A 164 26.19 11.93 -18.16
N SER A 165 25.01 11.94 -17.50
CA SER A 165 23.70 11.65 -18.06
C SER A 165 22.66 12.67 -17.56
N PRO A 166 22.47 13.80 -18.27
CA PRO A 166 21.54 14.86 -17.86
C PRO A 166 20.07 14.40 -17.79
N ALA A 167 19.72 13.36 -18.53
CA ALA A 167 18.35 12.82 -18.59
C ALA A 167 18.02 11.86 -17.44
N LEU A 168 19.04 11.34 -16.73
CA LEU A 168 18.80 10.43 -15.60
C LEU A 168 18.10 11.15 -14.45
N LYS A 169 16.97 10.61 -14.01
CA LYS A 169 16.16 11.21 -12.95
C LYS A 169 16.54 10.68 -11.57
N PHE A 170 16.63 11.57 -10.59
CA PHE A 170 16.67 11.21 -9.18
C PHE A 170 15.31 11.43 -8.53
N VAL A 171 14.69 10.36 -8.02
CA VAL A 171 13.28 10.32 -7.57
C VAL A 171 13.20 9.64 -6.20
N PRO A 172 13.56 10.34 -5.08
CA PRO A 172 13.60 9.74 -3.75
C PRO A 172 12.21 9.32 -3.23
N THR A 173 12.19 8.33 -2.32
CA THR A 173 10.99 7.87 -1.65
C THR A 173 10.68 8.77 -0.45
N VAL A 174 9.50 9.40 -0.45
CA VAL A 174 9.06 10.37 0.57
C VAL A 174 7.62 10.09 0.97
N TYR A 175 7.39 9.90 2.27
CA TYR A 175 6.04 9.65 2.80
C TYR A 175 5.24 10.94 2.96
N TYR A 176 3.92 10.85 2.88
CA TYR A 176 3.03 12.02 2.90
C TYR A 176 3.31 12.98 4.06
N ALA A 177 3.45 12.48 5.28
CA ALA A 177 3.72 13.31 6.46
C ALA A 177 5.10 14.00 6.46
N GLN A 178 6.01 13.58 5.58
CA GLN A 178 7.36 14.15 5.48
C GLN A 178 7.44 15.35 4.54
N PHE A 179 6.39 15.61 3.74
CA PHE A 179 6.30 16.81 2.89
C PHE A 179 5.99 18.06 3.70
N THR A 180 6.87 18.43 4.63
CA THR A 180 6.80 19.71 5.35
C THR A 180 7.16 20.86 4.43
N ASP A 181 6.80 22.10 4.79
CA ASP A 181 7.14 23.28 3.98
C ASP A 181 8.66 23.47 3.87
N ALA A 182 9.40 23.17 4.94
CA ALA A 182 10.86 23.18 4.93
C ALA A 182 11.43 22.13 3.96
N PHE A 183 10.94 20.89 4.02
CA PHE A 183 11.37 19.83 3.08
C PHE A 183 11.08 20.25 1.63
N ILE A 184 9.91 20.79 1.35
CA ILE A 184 9.53 21.22 0.00
C ILE A 184 10.46 22.34 -0.48
N ALA A 185 10.71 23.34 0.34
CA ALA A 185 11.55 24.46 -0.03
C ALA A 185 13.02 24.07 -0.27
N GLU A 186 13.57 23.15 0.54
CA GLU A 186 14.99 22.82 0.54
C GLU A 186 15.35 21.65 -0.37
N GLN A 187 14.48 20.65 -0.51
CA GLN A 187 14.79 19.38 -1.16
C GLN A 187 14.19 19.26 -2.57
N ILE A 188 12.93 19.67 -2.74
CA ILE A 188 12.21 19.49 -4.02
C ILE A 188 12.90 20.16 -5.22
N PRO A 189 13.51 21.36 -5.12
CA PRO A 189 14.25 21.95 -6.25
C PRO A 189 15.46 21.14 -6.72
N LEU A 190 15.93 20.20 -5.91
CA LEU A 190 17.12 19.40 -6.16
C LEU A 190 16.82 17.99 -6.67
N VAL A 191 15.57 17.56 -6.74
CA VAL A 191 15.12 16.26 -7.21
C VAL A 191 14.31 16.39 -8.51
N ASP A 192 14.17 15.29 -9.25
CA ASP A 192 13.45 15.27 -10.54
C ASP A 192 12.02 14.71 -10.41
N GLY A 193 11.69 14.23 -9.25
CA GLY A 193 10.39 13.68 -8.86
C GLY A 193 10.43 13.11 -7.46
N VAL A 194 9.33 12.51 -7.03
CA VAL A 194 9.23 11.80 -5.75
C VAL A 194 8.42 10.52 -5.90
N VAL A 195 8.84 9.45 -5.25
CA VAL A 195 8.03 8.27 -5.02
C VAL A 195 7.24 8.50 -3.74
N PHE A 196 5.93 8.42 -3.85
CA PHE A 196 4.98 8.62 -2.75
C PHE A 196 4.36 7.30 -2.31
N PRO A 197 4.87 6.63 -1.26
CA PRO A 197 4.23 5.45 -0.70
C PRO A 197 2.90 5.83 -0.03
N PHE A 198 1.81 5.22 -0.50
CA PHE A 198 0.50 5.47 0.08
C PHE A 198 0.19 4.46 1.19
N ARG A 199 -0.05 4.94 2.39
CA ARG A 199 -0.40 4.15 3.58
C ARG A 199 -1.36 4.87 4.52
N ASP A 200 -2.21 5.74 3.98
CA ASP A 200 -3.22 6.53 4.71
C ASP A 200 -2.65 7.22 5.97
N GLU A 201 -1.67 8.09 5.77
CA GLU A 201 -1.02 8.82 6.86
C GLU A 201 -2.03 9.73 7.63
N PRO A 202 -1.87 9.92 8.95
CA PRO A 202 -0.77 9.42 9.79
C PRO A 202 -0.97 8.00 10.33
N TYR A 203 -2.07 7.33 9.97
CA TYR A 203 -2.51 6.08 10.59
C TYR A 203 -1.78 4.84 10.06
N ARG A 204 -1.03 4.97 8.96
CA ARG A 204 -0.30 3.89 8.30
C ARG A 204 -1.19 2.68 7.98
N ASP A 205 -2.42 2.97 7.60
CA ASP A 205 -3.42 1.98 7.25
C ASP A 205 -3.30 1.63 5.76
N THR A 206 -3.09 0.35 5.46
CA THR A 206 -3.06 -0.19 4.10
C THR A 206 -4.35 -0.93 3.74
N SER A 207 -5.47 -0.59 4.36
CA SER A 207 -6.78 -1.20 4.12
C SER A 207 -7.74 -0.30 3.38
N TRP A 208 -7.52 1.02 3.41
CA TRP A 208 -8.47 2.00 2.89
C TRP A 208 -7.84 2.94 1.88
N SER A 209 -8.52 3.11 0.76
CA SER A 209 -8.09 3.97 -0.34
C SER A 209 -8.75 5.36 -0.36
N TRP A 210 -9.60 5.69 0.63
CA TRP A 210 -10.46 6.87 0.59
C TRP A 210 -9.71 8.20 0.66
N SER A 211 -8.59 8.28 1.38
CA SER A 211 -7.78 9.50 1.50
C SER A 211 -6.83 9.72 0.31
N LEU A 212 -6.63 8.72 -0.58
CA LEU A 212 -5.66 8.78 -1.65
C LEU A 212 -5.83 10.01 -2.54
N SER A 213 -7.02 10.21 -3.09
CA SER A 213 -7.27 11.33 -3.99
C SER A 213 -7.07 12.70 -3.32
N TYR A 214 -7.38 12.80 -2.02
CA TYR A 214 -7.08 14.01 -1.27
C TYR A 214 -5.57 14.23 -1.16
N GLN A 215 -4.81 13.22 -0.74
CA GLN A 215 -3.36 13.32 -0.58
C GLN A 215 -2.66 13.60 -1.92
N VAL A 216 -3.05 12.94 -3.00
CA VAL A 216 -2.50 13.17 -4.35
C VAL A 216 -2.72 14.63 -4.77
N ARG A 217 -3.93 15.15 -4.65
CA ARG A 217 -4.22 16.55 -5.02
C ARG A 217 -3.49 17.56 -4.17
N GLN A 218 -3.34 17.29 -2.85
CA GLN A 218 -2.54 18.14 -1.97
C GLN A 218 -1.07 18.16 -2.40
N LEU A 219 -0.51 16.99 -2.75
CA LEU A 219 0.88 16.92 -3.22
C LEU A 219 1.03 17.60 -4.59
N ALA A 220 0.15 17.34 -5.54
CA ALA A 220 0.20 17.95 -6.88
C ALA A 220 0.13 19.49 -6.81
N ALA A 221 -0.70 20.02 -5.92
CA ALA A 221 -0.81 21.46 -5.70
C ALA A 221 0.46 22.08 -5.05
N ARG A 222 1.12 21.34 -4.14
CA ARG A 222 2.32 21.80 -3.43
C ARG A 222 3.64 21.55 -4.17
N LEU A 223 3.63 20.64 -5.17
CA LEU A 223 4.80 20.21 -5.92
C LEU A 223 4.62 20.48 -7.43
N PRO A 224 4.33 21.73 -7.86
CA PRO A 224 4.07 22.02 -9.26
C PRO A 224 5.30 21.68 -10.12
N GLY A 225 5.08 20.94 -11.22
CA GLY A 225 6.14 20.54 -12.14
C GLY A 225 7.02 19.38 -11.66
N THR A 226 6.81 18.86 -10.46
CA THR A 226 7.54 17.71 -9.91
C THR A 226 6.79 16.42 -10.24
N GLY A 227 7.46 15.43 -10.82
CA GLY A 227 6.84 14.11 -11.07
C GLY A 227 6.53 13.38 -9.77
N ILE A 228 5.26 13.04 -9.53
CA ILE A 228 4.83 12.28 -8.36
C ILE A 228 4.48 10.86 -8.79
N TYR A 229 5.16 9.86 -8.25
CA TYR A 229 4.94 8.45 -8.53
C TYR A 229 4.29 7.79 -7.32
N LEU A 230 3.06 7.37 -7.46
CA LEU A 230 2.34 6.66 -6.39
C LEU A 230 2.94 5.27 -6.19
N MET A 231 3.21 4.90 -4.94
CA MET A 231 3.63 3.54 -4.59
C MET A 231 2.61 2.88 -3.66
N PRO A 232 1.64 2.12 -4.22
CA PRO A 232 0.76 1.27 -3.43
C PRO A 232 1.53 0.12 -2.79
N TYR A 233 1.13 -0.26 -1.59
CA TYR A 233 1.66 -1.45 -0.94
C TYR A 233 0.89 -2.67 -1.41
N ALA A 234 1.54 -3.49 -2.24
CA ALA A 234 1.07 -4.82 -2.61
C ALA A 234 1.63 -5.91 -1.68
N TYR A 235 2.37 -5.55 -0.65
CA TYR A 235 2.99 -6.43 0.34
C TYR A 235 2.75 -5.92 1.77
N PRO A 236 2.63 -6.82 2.77
CA PRO A 236 2.54 -6.40 4.16
C PRO A 236 3.75 -5.58 4.59
N LEU A 237 3.50 -4.42 5.15
CA LEU A 237 4.53 -3.65 5.83
C LEU A 237 4.86 -4.31 7.16
N SER A 238 6.15 -4.38 7.51
CA SER A 238 6.62 -4.94 8.79
C SER A 238 6.06 -4.23 10.02
N HIS A 239 5.57 -3.00 9.85
CA HIS A 239 5.05 -2.16 10.93
C HIS A 239 3.56 -1.82 10.75
N ALA A 240 2.91 -2.29 9.69
CA ALA A 240 1.47 -2.14 9.54
C ALA A 240 0.75 -3.29 10.22
N ALA A 241 -0.22 -2.96 11.03
CA ALA A 241 -1.11 -3.92 11.67
C ALA A 241 -1.89 -4.75 10.66
N GLN A 242 -2.02 -4.26 9.43
CA GLN A 242 -2.83 -4.87 8.39
C GLN A 242 -2.04 -5.20 7.15
N LYS A 243 -2.30 -6.39 6.65
CA LYS A 243 -1.87 -6.81 5.32
C LYS A 243 -2.86 -6.20 4.31
N PRO A 244 -2.38 -5.55 3.23
CA PRO A 244 -3.26 -5.02 2.21
C PRO A 244 -4.09 -6.14 1.57
N THR A 245 -5.38 -5.93 1.36
CA THR A 245 -6.23 -6.88 0.64
C THR A 245 -6.12 -6.70 -0.86
N VAL A 246 -6.49 -7.72 -1.64
CA VAL A 246 -6.56 -7.64 -3.11
C VAL A 246 -7.43 -6.46 -3.56
N SER A 247 -8.61 -6.30 -2.94
CA SER A 247 -9.53 -5.20 -3.26
C SER A 247 -8.97 -3.83 -2.91
N TYR A 248 -8.21 -3.71 -1.82
CA TYR A 248 -7.52 -2.46 -1.48
C TYR A 248 -6.47 -2.09 -2.53
N VAL A 249 -5.56 -3.03 -2.86
CA VAL A 249 -4.50 -2.76 -3.84
C VAL A 249 -5.08 -2.44 -5.20
N GLU A 250 -6.13 -3.18 -5.64
CA GLU A 250 -6.85 -2.89 -6.88
C GLU A 250 -7.46 -1.48 -6.85
N ALA A 251 -8.14 -1.10 -5.76
CA ALA A 251 -8.78 0.21 -5.64
C ALA A 251 -7.77 1.36 -5.64
N VAL A 252 -6.65 1.22 -4.92
CA VAL A 252 -5.57 2.22 -4.89
C VAL A 252 -4.91 2.34 -6.27
N THR A 253 -4.64 1.22 -6.93
CA THR A 253 -4.05 1.21 -8.27
C THR A 253 -4.97 1.86 -9.30
N ARG A 254 -6.24 1.51 -9.31
CA ARG A 254 -7.25 2.12 -10.21
C ARG A 254 -7.30 3.63 -10.05
N LYS A 255 -7.44 4.12 -8.81
CA LYS A 255 -7.41 5.56 -8.52
C LYS A 255 -6.10 6.21 -8.91
N GLY A 256 -4.97 5.53 -8.67
CA GLY A 256 -3.66 6.00 -9.10
C GLY A 256 -3.57 6.19 -10.60
N ILE A 257 -4.06 5.23 -11.39
CA ILE A 257 -4.11 5.34 -12.87
C ILE A 257 -5.05 6.47 -13.33
N GLU A 258 -6.18 6.68 -12.64
CA GLU A 258 -7.06 7.82 -12.90
C GLU A 258 -6.31 9.15 -12.71
N HIS A 259 -5.52 9.27 -11.66
CA HIS A 259 -4.67 10.45 -11.40
C HIS A 259 -3.49 10.58 -12.38
N VAL A 260 -2.96 9.48 -12.93
CA VAL A 260 -1.97 9.54 -14.02
C VAL A 260 -2.63 10.12 -15.28
N ARG A 261 -3.82 9.65 -15.64
CA ARG A 261 -4.56 10.15 -16.79
C ARG A 261 -4.95 11.63 -16.67
N SER A 262 -5.22 12.10 -15.44
CA SER A 262 -5.50 13.52 -15.19
C SER A 262 -4.24 14.40 -15.09
N GLY A 263 -3.04 13.81 -15.16
CA GLY A 263 -1.76 14.53 -15.06
C GLY A 263 -1.36 14.92 -13.64
N GLU A 264 -2.07 14.45 -12.62
CA GLU A 264 -1.75 14.70 -11.21
C GLU A 264 -0.63 13.76 -10.70
N LEU A 265 -0.44 12.60 -11.33
CA LEU A 265 0.63 11.65 -11.08
C LEU A 265 1.43 11.35 -12.35
N ALA A 266 2.71 11.03 -12.17
CA ALA A 266 3.60 10.59 -13.24
C ALA A 266 3.64 9.07 -13.41
N GLY A 267 3.11 8.30 -12.45
CA GLY A 267 3.07 6.85 -12.52
C GLY A 267 2.56 6.17 -11.27
N VAL A 268 2.44 4.82 -11.37
CA VAL A 268 2.07 3.92 -10.27
C VAL A 268 3.05 2.76 -10.23
N LEU A 269 3.79 2.64 -9.13
CA LEU A 269 4.83 1.65 -8.90
C LEU A 269 4.47 0.80 -7.69
N GLN A 270 3.98 -0.42 -7.89
CA GLN A 270 3.57 -1.31 -6.79
C GLN A 270 4.75 -1.70 -5.91
N TYR A 271 4.64 -1.56 -4.60
CA TYR A 271 5.66 -2.08 -3.70
C TYR A 271 5.50 -3.59 -3.55
N LYS A 272 6.51 -4.34 -4.01
CA LYS A 272 6.59 -5.80 -3.93
C LYS A 272 5.35 -6.53 -4.45
N LEU A 273 4.80 -6.10 -5.59
CA LEU A 273 3.76 -6.87 -6.26
C LEU A 273 4.31 -8.23 -6.66
N PRO A 274 3.68 -9.36 -6.26
CA PRO A 274 4.21 -10.67 -6.59
C PRO A 274 4.17 -10.92 -8.09
N PHE A 275 5.27 -11.45 -8.61
CA PHE A 275 5.30 -12.08 -9.92
C PHE A 275 4.66 -13.47 -9.81
N VAL A 276 3.70 -13.76 -10.67
CA VAL A 276 2.90 -15.01 -10.63
C VAL A 276 3.78 -16.24 -10.43
N SER A 277 3.44 -17.04 -9.45
CA SER A 277 3.85 -18.42 -9.18
C SER A 277 5.23 -18.73 -8.61
N ARG A 278 6.19 -17.79 -8.52
CA ARG A 278 7.57 -18.12 -8.05
C ARG A 278 8.14 -17.18 -7.00
N ASP A 279 7.41 -16.21 -6.52
CA ASP A 279 7.94 -15.35 -5.46
C ASP A 279 7.94 -16.12 -4.13
N GLN A 280 9.09 -16.69 -3.78
CA GLN A 280 9.31 -17.42 -2.54
C GLN A 280 9.06 -16.54 -1.28
N ASN A 281 9.03 -15.23 -1.42
CA ASN A 281 8.65 -14.33 -0.34
C ASN A 281 7.13 -14.32 -0.08
N TRP A 282 6.35 -14.94 -0.98
CA TRP A 282 4.88 -15.03 -0.88
C TRP A 282 4.39 -16.44 -0.56
N THR A 283 5.24 -17.46 -0.60
CA THR A 283 4.92 -18.69 0.09
C THR A 283 4.84 -18.35 1.58
N ARG A 284 3.62 -18.08 1.97
CA ARG A 284 3.27 -17.78 3.34
C ARG A 284 3.78 -18.92 4.22
N PRO A 285 4.54 -18.63 5.29
CA PRO A 285 4.76 -19.61 6.33
C PRO A 285 3.40 -20.11 6.81
N ALA A 286 3.21 -21.41 6.97
CA ALA A 286 1.96 -21.99 7.50
C ALA A 286 1.53 -21.35 8.85
N ALA A 287 2.48 -20.76 9.58
CA ALA A 287 2.26 -19.98 10.80
C ALA A 287 1.50 -18.65 10.58
N ASP A 288 1.41 -18.14 9.35
CA ASP A 288 0.71 -16.88 9.07
C ASP A 288 -0.73 -17.09 8.59
N ASN A 289 -1.20 -18.32 8.41
CA ASN A 289 -2.60 -18.58 8.12
C ASN A 289 -3.45 -18.25 9.36
N LEU A 290 -4.06 -17.09 9.33
CA LEU A 290 -4.91 -16.58 10.41
C LEU A 290 -6.40 -16.87 10.17
N ALA A 291 -6.81 -17.33 8.99
CA ALA A 291 -8.13 -17.93 8.79
C ALA A 291 -8.19 -19.24 9.55
N ARG A 292 -9.34 -19.55 10.12
CA ARG A 292 -9.55 -20.83 10.81
C ARG A 292 -9.74 -21.95 9.80
N THR A 293 -10.62 -21.73 8.84
CA THR A 293 -10.83 -22.59 7.67
C THR A 293 -10.94 -21.72 6.42
N GLY A 294 -10.72 -22.29 5.24
CA GLY A 294 -10.71 -21.53 4.00
C GLY A 294 -9.58 -20.50 3.92
N ASP A 295 -9.82 -19.43 3.17
CA ASP A 295 -8.86 -18.37 2.90
C ASP A 295 -9.25 -17.02 3.51
N GLY A 296 -10.49 -16.87 3.97
CA GLY A 296 -11.05 -15.61 4.45
C GLY A 296 -11.34 -15.57 5.95
N ARG A 297 -11.33 -14.39 6.53
CA ARG A 297 -11.78 -14.11 7.89
C ARG A 297 -12.18 -12.65 8.05
N LEU A 298 -13.09 -12.34 8.99
CA LEU A 298 -13.22 -10.95 9.46
C LEU A 298 -11.99 -10.58 10.30
N SER A 299 -11.50 -9.38 10.12
CA SER A 299 -10.39 -8.81 10.89
C SER A 299 -10.76 -7.41 11.37
N PHE A 300 -10.60 -7.16 12.68
CA PHE A 300 -10.85 -5.87 13.32
C PHE A 300 -9.56 -5.43 13.98
N VAL A 301 -8.91 -4.40 13.43
CA VAL A 301 -7.55 -4.03 13.81
C VAL A 301 -7.49 -2.63 14.40
N VAL A 302 -6.88 -2.52 15.57
CA VAL A 302 -6.37 -1.26 16.13
C VAL A 302 -4.86 -1.22 15.95
N GLN A 303 -4.38 -0.19 15.27
CA GLN A 303 -2.96 -0.06 14.96
C GLN A 303 -2.17 0.51 16.14
N LYS A 304 -0.94 0.04 16.32
CA LYS A 304 -0.08 0.41 17.43
C LYS A 304 0.13 1.92 17.63
N GLN A 305 0.07 2.69 16.56
CA GLN A 305 0.32 4.15 16.61
C GLN A 305 -0.96 4.98 16.76
N THR A 306 -2.09 4.32 17.00
CA THR A 306 -3.39 4.96 17.08
C THR A 306 -3.79 5.14 18.54
N ALA A 307 -4.20 6.36 18.92
CA ALA A 307 -4.86 6.58 20.20
C ALA A 307 -6.36 6.29 20.05
N THR A 308 -6.89 5.38 20.87
CA THR A 308 -8.32 5.10 20.94
C THR A 308 -9.00 5.88 22.07
N ARG A 309 -10.33 5.94 22.05
CA ARG A 309 -11.14 6.53 23.11
C ARG A 309 -12.29 5.60 23.46
N ALA A 310 -12.77 5.69 24.70
CA ALA A 310 -13.95 4.97 25.13
C ALA A 310 -15.15 5.24 24.18
N GLY A 311 -15.90 4.20 23.86
CA GLY A 311 -17.05 4.26 22.95
C GLY A 311 -16.74 4.03 21.48
N MET A 312 -15.49 4.02 21.07
CA MET A 312 -15.10 3.74 19.70
C MET A 312 -15.30 2.26 19.34
N SER A 313 -15.64 2.00 18.09
CA SER A 313 -15.75 0.62 17.59
C SER A 313 -15.58 0.52 16.08
N CYS A 314 -15.06 -0.60 15.61
CA CYS A 314 -15.14 -1.03 14.22
C CYS A 314 -15.71 -2.44 14.12
N GLY A 315 -16.38 -2.76 13.02
CA GLY A 315 -17.03 -4.05 12.89
C GLY A 315 -17.49 -4.32 11.46
N ALA A 316 -18.09 -5.48 11.25
CA ALA A 316 -18.70 -5.86 10.00
C ALA A 316 -20.10 -6.43 10.23
N ALA A 317 -21.06 -6.03 9.39
CA ALA A 317 -22.46 -6.38 9.53
C ALA A 317 -22.96 -7.21 8.35
N ARG A 318 -23.95 -8.08 8.64
CA ARG A 318 -24.66 -8.88 7.64
C ARG A 318 -26.17 -8.93 7.93
N LYS A 319 -26.96 -8.73 6.89
CA LYS A 319 -28.38 -9.07 6.93
C LYS A 319 -28.54 -10.58 6.91
N THR A 320 -29.46 -11.09 7.70
CA THR A 320 -29.70 -12.50 7.90
C THR A 320 -31.20 -12.74 7.75
N ALA A 321 -31.58 -13.68 6.90
CA ALA A 321 -32.98 -14.12 6.79
C ALA A 321 -33.32 -15.12 7.91
N LEU A 322 -34.55 -15.11 8.36
CA LEU A 322 -35.04 -16.09 9.31
C LEU A 322 -35.71 -17.27 8.57
N THR A 323 -35.32 -18.50 8.94
CA THR A 323 -35.92 -19.71 8.41
C THR A 323 -37.34 -19.87 9.02
N SER A 324 -38.34 -19.98 8.16
CA SER A 324 -39.74 -20.17 8.60
C SER A 324 -39.87 -21.47 9.38
N GLY A 325 -40.65 -21.44 10.45
CA GLY A 325 -40.95 -22.63 11.29
C GLY A 325 -39.78 -23.12 12.14
N ALA A 326 -38.62 -22.46 12.12
CA ALA A 326 -37.49 -22.89 12.94
C ALA A 326 -37.78 -22.70 14.45
N ALA A 327 -37.70 -23.80 15.22
CA ALA A 327 -37.89 -23.79 16.66
C ALA A 327 -36.77 -23.11 17.45
N LYS A 328 -35.58 -23.05 16.86
CA LYS A 328 -34.39 -22.41 17.46
C LYS A 328 -33.72 -21.48 16.45
N ARG A 329 -33.15 -20.41 16.97
CA ARG A 329 -32.33 -19.42 16.21
C ARG A 329 -31.02 -19.21 16.94
N VAL A 330 -29.97 -19.88 16.46
CA VAL A 330 -28.69 -19.92 17.15
C VAL A 330 -27.60 -19.46 16.17
N VAL A 331 -26.68 -18.63 16.65
CA VAL A 331 -25.45 -18.25 15.95
C VAL A 331 -24.28 -18.81 16.73
N SER A 332 -23.38 -19.54 16.06
CA SER A 332 -22.08 -19.85 16.60
C SER A 332 -21.00 -19.35 15.65
N PHE A 333 -19.85 -18.99 16.18
CA PHE A 333 -18.71 -18.50 15.41
C PHE A 333 -17.43 -18.75 16.19
N TRP A 334 -16.32 -18.74 15.48
CA TRP A 334 -15.01 -18.78 16.11
C TRP A 334 -14.43 -17.37 16.13
N HIS A 335 -13.73 -17.05 17.20
CA HIS A 335 -13.03 -15.80 17.35
C HIS A 335 -11.62 -16.04 17.91
N ARG A 336 -10.72 -15.14 17.56
CA ARG A 336 -9.32 -15.17 17.96
C ARG A 336 -8.84 -13.72 18.12
N ASP A 337 -7.85 -13.48 18.92
CA ASP A 337 -7.16 -12.20 18.99
C ASP A 337 -5.63 -12.39 18.98
N ALA A 338 -4.97 -11.59 18.15
CA ALA A 338 -3.54 -11.35 18.19
C ALA A 338 -3.32 -9.98 18.85
N ARG A 339 -2.49 -9.94 19.88
CA ARG A 339 -2.32 -8.74 20.71
C ARG A 339 -0.93 -8.64 21.30
N GLY A 340 -0.57 -7.44 21.75
CA GLY A 340 0.65 -7.21 22.52
C GLY A 340 0.62 -7.89 23.89
N PRO A 341 1.76 -8.15 24.49
CA PRO A 341 1.88 -8.94 25.74
C PRO A 341 1.29 -8.26 26.98
N LYS A 342 0.85 -7.01 26.90
CA LYS A 342 0.34 -6.20 28.02
C LYS A 342 -1.08 -5.70 27.79
N ASP A 343 -1.94 -6.56 27.25
CA ASP A 343 -3.33 -6.16 27.05
C ASP A 343 -4.04 -5.95 28.39
N PRO A 344 -4.47 -4.72 28.70
CA PRO A 344 -5.16 -4.45 29.94
C PRO A 344 -6.59 -5.00 29.90
N ALA A 345 -6.96 -5.82 30.86
CA ALA A 345 -8.33 -6.30 31.01
C ALA A 345 -9.33 -5.14 31.15
N GLY A 346 -10.47 -5.27 30.52
CA GLY A 346 -11.55 -4.28 30.56
C GLY A 346 -11.42 -3.12 29.57
N TYR A 347 -10.46 -3.16 28.62
CA TYR A 347 -10.27 -2.11 27.61
C TYR A 347 -10.94 -2.48 26.29
N HIS A 348 -10.64 -3.62 25.74
CA HIS A 348 -11.02 -4.03 24.39
C HIS A 348 -12.01 -5.20 24.45
N ILE A 349 -13.18 -5.00 23.88
CA ILE A 349 -14.30 -5.95 24.00
C ILE A 349 -14.71 -6.44 22.61
N LYS A 350 -14.66 -7.75 22.42
CA LYS A 350 -15.28 -8.42 21.26
C LYS A 350 -16.78 -8.47 21.49
N GLN A 351 -17.60 -8.06 20.53
CA GLN A 351 -19.06 -8.03 20.65
C GLN A 351 -19.75 -8.60 19.42
N LEU A 352 -20.86 -9.31 19.63
CA LEU A 352 -21.89 -9.59 18.63
C LEU A 352 -23.12 -8.74 18.94
N LEU A 353 -23.61 -8.02 17.94
CA LEU A 353 -24.84 -7.26 18.02
C LEU A 353 -25.92 -7.89 17.13
N LEU A 354 -27.17 -7.85 17.64
CA LEU A 354 -28.37 -8.15 16.89
C LEU A 354 -29.19 -6.86 16.77
N ASN A 355 -29.39 -6.39 15.53
CA ASN A 355 -30.15 -5.15 15.26
C ASN A 355 -29.64 -3.96 16.10
N GLY A 356 -28.32 -3.83 16.22
CA GLY A 356 -27.65 -2.77 16.98
C GLY A 356 -27.57 -2.97 18.50
N LYS A 357 -28.18 -4.04 19.06
CA LYS A 357 -28.11 -4.35 20.50
C LYS A 357 -27.11 -5.47 20.76
N VAL A 358 -26.23 -5.28 21.75
CA VAL A 358 -25.27 -6.31 22.17
C VAL A 358 -26.01 -7.56 22.69
N VAL A 359 -25.69 -8.71 22.12
CA VAL A 359 -26.23 -10.02 22.49
C VAL A 359 -25.16 -10.97 23.02
N TRP A 360 -23.91 -10.69 22.76
CA TRP A 360 -22.75 -11.38 23.31
C TRP A 360 -21.57 -10.42 23.40
N GLU A 361 -20.79 -10.54 24.45
CA GLU A 361 -19.53 -9.83 24.58
C GLU A 361 -18.47 -10.66 25.32
N ARG A 362 -17.21 -10.40 25.00
CA ARG A 362 -16.06 -11.01 25.66
C ARG A 362 -14.86 -10.07 25.63
N ASP A 363 -14.23 -9.92 26.77
CA ASP A 363 -12.99 -9.17 26.88
C ASP A 363 -11.87 -9.83 26.05
N VAL A 364 -11.12 -9.05 25.32
CA VAL A 364 -9.96 -9.57 24.56
C VAL A 364 -8.95 -10.22 25.50
N ALA A 365 -8.73 -9.64 26.69
CA ALA A 365 -7.81 -10.19 27.69
C ALA A 365 -8.27 -11.50 28.36
N ALA A 366 -9.52 -11.92 28.15
CA ALA A 366 -10.09 -13.14 28.75
C ALA A 366 -9.66 -14.44 28.07
N ASP A 367 -9.12 -14.36 26.86
CA ASP A 367 -8.66 -15.50 26.08
C ASP A 367 -7.14 -15.52 25.96
N ALA A 368 -6.57 -16.69 25.72
CA ALA A 368 -5.16 -16.78 25.35
C ALA A 368 -4.97 -16.18 23.95
N ALA A 369 -3.97 -15.31 23.80
CA ALA A 369 -3.64 -14.72 22.51
C ALA A 369 -3.37 -15.81 21.45
N ASP A 370 -3.69 -15.51 20.22
CA ASP A 370 -3.48 -16.40 19.06
C ASP A 370 -4.22 -17.76 19.12
N THR A 371 -5.26 -17.84 19.95
CA THR A 371 -6.05 -19.08 20.13
C THR A 371 -7.48 -18.88 19.62
N TRP A 372 -7.95 -19.81 18.76
CA TRP A 372 -9.34 -19.83 18.32
C TRP A 372 -10.27 -20.38 19.40
N VAL A 373 -11.27 -19.60 19.76
CA VAL A 373 -12.29 -19.94 20.75
C VAL A 373 -13.67 -19.89 20.10
N LYS A 374 -14.53 -20.88 20.38
CA LYS A 374 -15.89 -20.93 19.86
C LYS A 374 -16.86 -20.19 20.78
N ALA A 375 -17.68 -19.31 20.23
CA ALA A 375 -18.82 -18.71 20.88
C ALA A 375 -20.15 -19.28 20.31
N THR A 376 -21.16 -19.38 21.14
CA THR A 376 -22.52 -19.79 20.73
C THR A 376 -23.53 -18.91 21.43
N VAL A 377 -24.46 -18.33 20.66
CA VAL A 377 -25.48 -17.38 21.17
C VAL A 377 -26.85 -17.82 20.70
N ASP A 378 -27.77 -18.09 21.65
CA ASP A 378 -29.17 -18.36 21.37
C ASP A 378 -29.91 -17.01 21.22
N LEU A 379 -30.46 -16.80 20.03
CA LEU A 379 -31.21 -15.61 19.65
C LEU A 379 -32.74 -15.88 19.56
N THR A 380 -33.22 -17.09 19.93
CA THR A 380 -34.59 -17.54 19.71
C THR A 380 -35.59 -16.57 20.29
N ALA A 381 -35.48 -16.24 21.56
CA ALA A 381 -36.40 -15.31 22.23
C ALA A 381 -36.31 -13.86 21.67
N ARG A 382 -35.12 -13.43 21.28
CA ARG A 382 -34.89 -12.07 20.75
C ARG A 382 -35.40 -11.87 19.33
N LEU A 383 -35.61 -12.96 18.59
CA LEU A 383 -36.10 -12.97 17.21
C LEU A 383 -37.54 -13.50 17.10
N ALA A 384 -38.24 -13.61 18.21
CA ALA A 384 -39.67 -13.95 18.18
C ALA A 384 -40.47 -12.90 17.40
N GLY A 385 -41.23 -13.33 16.37
CA GLY A 385 -42.00 -12.43 15.50
C GLY A 385 -41.22 -11.64 14.49
N ALA A 386 -39.89 -11.74 14.45
CA ALA A 386 -39.05 -11.06 13.45
C ALA A 386 -39.08 -11.80 12.11
N THR A 387 -38.92 -11.05 11.01
CA THR A 387 -38.80 -11.58 9.64
C THR A 387 -37.36 -11.50 9.10
N SER A 388 -36.56 -10.65 9.67
CA SER A 388 -35.12 -10.48 9.31
C SER A 388 -34.34 -10.00 10.52
N ALA A 389 -33.03 -10.14 10.44
CA ALA A 389 -32.08 -9.66 11.44
C ALA A 389 -30.81 -9.09 10.79
N THR A 390 -30.15 -8.18 11.49
CA THR A 390 -28.80 -7.76 11.17
C THR A 390 -27.87 -8.23 12.29
N LEU A 391 -26.91 -9.06 11.94
CA LEU A 391 -25.83 -9.46 12.83
C LEU A 391 -24.61 -8.57 12.55
N GLN A 392 -23.96 -8.08 13.61
CA GLN A 392 -22.73 -7.29 13.49
C GLN A 392 -21.71 -7.78 14.51
N TRP A 393 -20.56 -8.20 14.03
CA TRP A 393 -19.39 -8.43 14.87
C TRP A 393 -18.58 -7.15 14.94
N ARG A 394 -18.09 -6.79 16.13
CA ARG A 394 -17.25 -5.60 16.30
C ARG A 394 -16.22 -5.74 17.42
N LEU A 395 -15.15 -4.98 17.29
CA LEU A 395 -14.25 -4.61 18.39
C LEU A 395 -14.72 -3.28 18.98
N TYR A 396 -14.93 -3.23 20.30
CA TYR A 396 -15.44 -2.07 21.03
C TYR A 396 -14.42 -1.63 22.08
N GLU A 397 -14.07 -0.34 22.08
CA GLU A 397 -13.20 0.28 23.05
C GLU A 397 -13.98 0.74 24.28
N ARG A 398 -13.90 -0.02 25.38
CA ARG A 398 -14.52 0.35 26.65
C ARG A 398 -13.76 1.47 27.33
N LYS A 399 -12.43 1.50 27.19
CA LYS A 399 -11.53 2.55 27.64
C LYS A 399 -10.55 2.87 26.52
N GLY A 400 -10.08 4.12 26.46
CA GLY A 400 -9.08 4.52 25.47
C GLY A 400 -7.68 4.03 25.84
N VAL A 401 -6.87 3.77 24.83
CA VAL A 401 -5.45 3.37 24.96
C VAL A 401 -4.66 3.93 23.77
N SER A 402 -3.37 4.14 23.95
CA SER A 402 -2.44 4.51 22.88
C SER A 402 -1.29 3.51 22.81
N ASP A 403 -0.64 3.46 21.65
CA ASP A 403 0.52 2.59 21.39
C ASP A 403 0.24 1.10 21.60
N TYR A 404 -0.97 0.67 21.25
CA TYR A 404 -1.42 -0.69 21.44
C TYR A 404 -1.87 -1.34 20.13
N PHE A 405 -1.56 -2.62 19.93
CA PHE A 405 -1.95 -3.39 18.76
C PHE A 405 -2.90 -4.54 19.13
N ILE A 406 -4.02 -4.61 18.43
CA ILE A 406 -4.95 -5.74 18.47
C ILE A 406 -5.41 -6.07 17.06
N ASP A 407 -5.44 -7.35 16.70
CA ASP A 407 -6.18 -7.91 15.55
C ASP A 407 -7.16 -8.96 16.09
N VAL A 408 -8.44 -8.62 16.15
CA VAL A 408 -9.50 -9.57 16.46
C VAL A 408 -9.98 -10.21 15.17
N SER A 409 -9.99 -11.53 15.13
CA SER A 409 -10.49 -12.32 14.00
C SER A 409 -11.83 -12.98 14.35
N VAL A 410 -12.72 -13.08 13.36
CA VAL A 410 -13.94 -13.88 13.42
C VAL A 410 -14.05 -14.72 12.15
N ASP A 411 -14.42 -15.99 12.31
CA ASP A 411 -14.50 -16.94 11.20
C ASP A 411 -15.52 -18.04 11.49
N ASP A 412 -15.85 -18.84 10.46
CA ASP A 412 -16.71 -20.02 10.54
C ASP A 412 -18.03 -19.76 11.28
N VAL A 413 -18.80 -18.79 10.80
CA VAL A 413 -20.12 -18.50 11.35
C VAL A 413 -21.07 -19.63 10.97
N ALA A 414 -21.64 -20.31 11.95
CA ALA A 414 -22.66 -21.33 11.75
C ALA A 414 -24.01 -20.86 12.30
N LEU A 415 -25.07 -21.13 11.57
CA LEU A 415 -26.41 -20.61 11.81
C LEU A 415 -27.41 -21.76 11.92
N THR A 416 -28.29 -21.72 12.91
CA THR A 416 -29.46 -22.60 13.04
C THR A 416 -30.70 -21.72 13.00
N GLY A 417 -31.69 -22.03 12.13
CA GLY A 417 -32.90 -21.25 11.98
C GLY A 417 -32.72 -19.84 11.43
N LEU A 418 -31.53 -19.58 10.87
CA LEU A 418 -31.10 -18.35 10.23
C LEU A 418 -30.34 -18.71 8.94
N ALA A 419 -30.40 -17.83 7.96
CA ALA A 419 -29.65 -17.97 6.70
C ALA A 419 -28.91 -16.67 6.36
N MET A 420 -27.64 -16.79 5.98
CA MET A 420 -26.78 -15.69 5.63
C MET A 420 -25.92 -16.11 4.44
N THR A 421 -25.68 -15.20 3.52
CA THR A 421 -24.71 -15.43 2.45
C THR A 421 -23.29 -15.33 3.01
N ASP A 422 -22.41 -16.24 2.59
CA ASP A 422 -20.98 -16.25 2.96
C ASP A 422 -20.74 -16.34 4.49
N PRO A 423 -21.24 -17.37 5.16
CA PRO A 423 -20.99 -17.54 6.59
C PRO A 423 -19.53 -17.95 6.91
N GLY A 424 -18.79 -18.50 5.95
CA GLY A 424 -17.38 -18.81 6.06
C GLY A 424 -16.46 -17.60 5.85
N VAL A 425 -17.03 -16.41 5.56
CA VAL A 425 -16.27 -15.16 5.38
C VAL A 425 -15.27 -15.19 4.20
N GLU A 426 -15.63 -15.88 3.12
CA GLU A 426 -14.74 -16.03 1.95
C GLU A 426 -14.91 -14.92 0.89
N ASN A 427 -15.94 -14.10 0.99
CA ASN A 427 -16.25 -13.06 -0.02
C ASN A 427 -16.38 -11.67 0.61
N ALA A 428 -15.32 -10.87 0.48
CA ALA A 428 -15.30 -9.50 0.99
C ALA A 428 -16.42 -8.60 0.46
N ALA A 429 -16.90 -8.84 -0.77
CA ALA A 429 -17.88 -7.97 -1.41
C ALA A 429 -19.26 -8.01 -0.74
N VAL A 430 -19.56 -9.04 0.05
CA VAL A 430 -20.87 -9.20 0.68
C VAL A 430 -20.92 -8.71 2.13
N TRP A 431 -19.77 -8.35 2.72
CA TRP A 431 -19.70 -7.81 4.08
C TRP A 431 -19.69 -6.29 4.07
N THR A 432 -20.41 -5.68 5.02
CA THR A 432 -20.45 -4.22 5.16
C THR A 432 -19.58 -3.82 6.35
N PRO A 433 -18.35 -3.32 6.11
CA PRO A 433 -17.49 -2.85 7.18
C PRO A 433 -18.00 -1.53 7.76
N ALA A 434 -18.00 -1.42 9.08
CA ALA A 434 -18.25 -0.20 9.81
C ALA A 434 -16.92 0.27 10.44
N LEU A 435 -16.49 1.48 10.07
CA LEU A 435 -15.24 2.06 10.51
C LEU A 435 -15.46 3.04 11.65
N ALA A 436 -14.53 3.09 12.55
CA ALA A 436 -14.46 4.14 13.52
C ALA A 436 -13.42 5.19 13.11
N ARG A 437 -13.80 6.45 13.13
CA ARG A 437 -12.98 7.59 12.71
C ARG A 437 -12.83 8.60 13.83
N GLN A 438 -11.67 9.22 13.89
CA GLN A 438 -11.40 10.36 14.77
C GLN A 438 -10.63 11.40 13.98
N GLY A 439 -11.15 12.63 13.91
CA GLY A 439 -10.51 13.71 13.16
C GLY A 439 -10.30 13.40 11.67
N GLY A 440 -11.23 12.62 11.05
CA GLY A 440 -11.12 12.19 9.66
C GLY A 440 -10.32 10.91 9.42
N ALA A 441 -9.64 10.40 10.43
CA ALA A 441 -8.79 9.24 10.33
C ALA A 441 -9.42 7.95 10.84
N VAL A 442 -9.03 6.82 10.25
CA VAL A 442 -9.44 5.50 10.68
C VAL A 442 -8.52 5.04 11.79
N TYR A 443 -9.05 4.82 13.00
CA TYR A 443 -8.28 4.29 14.11
C TYR A 443 -8.51 2.79 14.31
N CYS A 444 -9.66 2.27 13.86
CA CYS A 444 -9.98 0.87 13.89
C CYS A 444 -10.60 0.49 12.54
N SER A 445 -10.06 -0.51 11.89
CA SER A 445 -10.53 -0.97 10.59
C SER A 445 -11.14 -2.36 10.69
N ALA A 446 -12.23 -2.58 9.95
CA ALA A 446 -12.85 -3.88 9.75
C ALA A 446 -12.71 -4.28 8.28
N GLN A 447 -12.29 -5.50 8.03
CA GLN A 447 -12.14 -6.04 6.68
C GLN A 447 -12.38 -7.53 6.64
N VAL A 448 -12.74 -8.05 5.47
CA VAL A 448 -12.56 -9.45 5.16
C VAL A 448 -11.13 -9.61 4.64
N TYR A 449 -10.33 -10.33 5.38
CA TYR A 449 -8.98 -10.67 5.00
C TYR A 449 -9.00 -11.96 4.19
N HIS A 450 -8.44 -11.94 3.00
CA HIS A 450 -8.39 -13.08 2.10
C HIS A 450 -6.93 -13.45 1.81
N GLU A 451 -6.63 -14.73 1.86
CA GLU A 451 -5.24 -15.19 1.83
C GLU A 451 -4.71 -15.62 0.47
N ASN A 452 -5.59 -15.91 -0.50
CA ASN A 452 -5.23 -16.18 -1.89
C ASN A 452 -4.81 -14.90 -2.62
N TYR A 453 -3.72 -14.32 -2.15
CA TYR A 453 -3.34 -12.97 -2.46
C TYR A 453 -2.58 -12.82 -3.77
N GLY A 454 -1.69 -13.79 -4.10
CA GLY A 454 -0.68 -13.58 -5.14
C GLY A 454 -1.22 -13.62 -6.57
N ALA A 455 -1.82 -14.72 -7.00
CA ALA A 455 -2.22 -14.93 -8.39
C ALA A 455 -3.40 -14.02 -8.80
N ASP A 456 -4.41 -13.85 -7.95
CA ASP A 456 -5.56 -13.01 -8.24
C ASP A 456 -5.17 -11.53 -8.29
N LEU A 457 -4.32 -11.06 -7.39
CA LEU A 457 -3.82 -9.69 -7.39
C LEU A 457 -3.05 -9.37 -8.67
N GLY A 458 -2.10 -10.22 -9.07
CA GLY A 458 -1.32 -10.05 -10.29
C GLY A 458 -2.21 -9.92 -11.53
N ALA A 459 -3.21 -10.80 -11.67
CA ALA A 459 -4.16 -10.78 -12.78
C ALA A 459 -5.02 -9.49 -12.82
N ARG A 460 -5.44 -8.98 -11.67
CA ARG A 460 -6.21 -7.72 -11.57
C ARG A 460 -5.36 -6.51 -11.91
N ILE A 461 -4.13 -6.43 -11.39
CA ILE A 461 -3.23 -5.33 -11.70
C ILE A 461 -2.84 -5.35 -13.18
N ALA A 462 -2.58 -6.53 -13.77
CA ALA A 462 -2.30 -6.66 -15.19
C ALA A 462 -3.41 -6.09 -16.09
N LYS A 463 -4.68 -6.30 -15.73
CA LYS A 463 -5.83 -5.71 -16.44
C LYS A 463 -5.86 -4.19 -16.31
N LEU A 464 -5.53 -3.66 -15.14
CA LEU A 464 -5.47 -2.21 -14.89
C LEU A 464 -4.33 -1.57 -15.71
N TYR A 465 -3.17 -2.19 -15.73
CA TYR A 465 -2.00 -1.69 -16.47
C TYR A 465 -2.21 -1.77 -18.00
N ALA A 466 -2.86 -2.82 -18.50
CA ALA A 466 -3.22 -2.92 -19.91
C ALA A 466 -4.22 -1.85 -20.37
N ALA A 467 -5.00 -1.31 -19.45
CA ALA A 467 -5.98 -0.26 -19.71
C ALA A 467 -5.44 1.15 -19.45
N GLY A 468 -4.28 1.30 -18.82
CA GLY A 468 -3.67 2.60 -18.45
C GLY A 468 -2.82 3.17 -19.52
#